data_e4e5fde10088d7edc5046abaffbe2ac0
#
_entry.id   e4e5fde10088d7edc5046abaffbe2ac0
#
_cell.length_a   1.000
_cell.length_b   1.000
_cell.length_c   1.000
_cell.angle_alpha   90.00
_cell.angle_beta   90.00
_cell.angle_gamma   90.00
#
_symmetry.space_group_name_H-M   'P 1'
#
loop_
_entity.id
_entity.type
_entity.pdbx_description
1 polymer ?
#
loop_
_entity_poly.entity_id
_entity_poly.type
_entity_poly.pdbx_seq_one_letter_code
_entity_poly.pdbx_strand_id
1 'polypeptide(L)'
;HYMDIARKHPENLAARARAEKYAKILAKTIINPDGDAAQYGENAFFYDSAEGLLTAIVLLLAEFAPPKDGEPEKRHIVSAFKLVQDLLAVPKSRGKNGFQLLMDELPPEHKARWLAGAALTSADQSMASVMSTVMSRLNAFLDTELEQVICYDSPINAEMFASEKCAIFLILPEEDPAKNFIAALMIQNLSRELFSVADETGGRLKNRVVLFCDELGTMPPFDILPLFSAGRSRRLTLVPIIQSLSLIHI
;
A
#
# COMPACT_ATOMS: atom_id res chain seq x y z
N HIS A 1 -2.12 -9.10 -7.67
CA HIS A 1 -1.56 -9.43 -9.00
C HIS A 1 -0.26 -10.23 -8.91
N TYR A 2 0.87 -9.67 -8.43
CA TYR A 2 2.16 -10.40 -8.36
C TYR A 2 2.11 -11.65 -7.48
N MET A 3 1.35 -11.65 -6.39
CA MET A 3 1.14 -12.85 -5.57
C MET A 3 0.33 -13.92 -6.34
N ASP A 4 -0.60 -13.52 -7.19
CA ASP A 4 -1.34 -14.45 -8.03
C ASP A 4 -0.45 -15.10 -9.09
N ILE A 5 0.47 -14.32 -9.67
CA ILE A 5 1.51 -14.86 -10.58
C ILE A 5 2.41 -15.84 -9.83
N ALA A 6 2.92 -15.45 -8.65
CA ALA A 6 3.79 -16.31 -7.85
C ALA A 6 3.11 -17.61 -7.40
N ARG A 7 1.79 -17.59 -7.17
CA ARG A 7 1.01 -18.78 -6.81
C ARG A 7 0.80 -19.72 -8.00
N LYS A 8 0.55 -19.16 -9.19
CA LYS A 8 0.42 -19.94 -10.44
C LYS A 8 1.75 -20.49 -10.92
N HIS A 9 2.84 -19.78 -10.63
CA HIS A 9 4.20 -20.08 -11.05
C HIS A 9 5.14 -19.99 -9.84
N PRO A 10 5.20 -21.04 -8.97
CA PRO A 10 6.02 -21.02 -7.74
C PRO A 10 7.52 -20.84 -8.00
N GLU A 11 7.99 -21.20 -9.19
CA GLU A 11 9.36 -21.00 -9.67
C GLU A 11 9.69 -19.53 -9.97
N ASN A 12 8.68 -18.67 -10.13
CA ASN A 12 8.87 -17.26 -10.44
C ASN A 12 9.17 -16.44 -9.16
N LEU A 13 10.41 -16.56 -8.69
CA LEU A 13 10.88 -15.82 -7.52
C LEU A 13 10.80 -14.30 -7.69
N ALA A 14 10.90 -13.79 -8.94
CA ALA A 14 10.79 -12.37 -9.23
C ALA A 14 9.38 -11.84 -8.92
N ALA A 15 8.33 -12.58 -9.28
CA ALA A 15 6.95 -12.19 -8.95
C ALA A 15 6.74 -12.15 -7.43
N ARG A 16 7.26 -13.15 -6.69
CA ARG A 16 7.17 -13.18 -5.23
C ARG A 16 7.91 -11.99 -4.59
N ALA A 17 9.13 -11.71 -5.04
CA ALA A 17 9.90 -10.57 -4.56
C ALA A 17 9.20 -9.24 -4.81
N ARG A 18 8.52 -9.10 -5.96
CA ARG A 18 7.70 -7.91 -6.25
C ARG A 18 6.49 -7.80 -5.34
N ALA A 19 5.78 -8.90 -5.09
CA ALA A 19 4.65 -8.90 -4.16
C ALA A 19 5.08 -8.43 -2.76
N GLU A 20 6.20 -8.95 -2.25
CA GLU A 20 6.80 -8.55 -0.98
C GLU A 20 7.20 -7.06 -0.98
N LYS A 21 7.85 -6.60 -2.05
CA LYS A 21 8.24 -5.19 -2.22
C LYS A 21 7.04 -4.25 -2.20
N TYR A 22 5.98 -4.55 -2.97
CA TYR A 22 4.80 -3.69 -3.04
C TYR A 22 3.98 -3.72 -1.75
N ALA A 23 3.88 -4.87 -1.07
CA ALA A 23 3.27 -4.94 0.25
C ALA A 23 4.00 -4.03 1.26
N LYS A 24 5.33 -4.06 1.26
CA LYS A 24 6.15 -3.18 2.10
C LYS A 24 5.98 -1.71 1.76
N ILE A 25 5.97 -1.36 0.47
CA ILE A 25 5.76 0.02 0.01
C ILE A 25 4.38 0.52 0.45
N LEU A 26 3.33 -0.28 0.26
CA LEU A 26 1.97 0.07 0.67
C LEU A 26 1.90 0.29 2.18
N ALA A 27 2.42 -0.64 2.98
CA ALA A 27 2.44 -0.53 4.43
C ALA A 27 3.19 0.73 4.90
N LYS A 28 4.37 0.99 4.32
CA LYS A 28 5.15 2.20 4.62
C LYS A 28 4.37 3.47 4.31
N THR A 29 3.73 3.54 3.14
CA THR A 29 2.96 4.73 2.73
C THR A 29 1.77 5.00 3.66
N ILE A 30 1.16 3.94 4.20
CA ILE A 30 0.03 4.07 5.13
C ILE A 30 0.51 4.44 6.54
N ILE A 31 1.53 3.75 7.04
CA ILE A 31 2.01 3.94 8.42
C ILE A 31 2.82 5.24 8.55
N ASN A 32 3.71 5.50 7.59
CA ASN A 32 4.65 6.61 7.58
C ASN A 32 4.49 7.46 6.31
N PRO A 33 3.37 8.19 6.14
CA PRO A 33 3.12 8.97 4.93
C PRO A 33 4.18 10.05 4.70
N ASP A 34 4.76 10.60 5.77
CA ASP A 34 5.78 11.65 5.72
C ASP A 34 7.20 11.12 5.50
N GLY A 35 7.37 9.82 5.37
CA GLY A 35 8.56 9.17 4.82
C GLY A 35 9.58 8.62 5.79
N ASP A 36 9.77 9.17 7.00
CA ASP A 36 10.78 8.72 7.95
C ASP A 36 10.20 8.51 9.37
N ALA A 37 10.34 7.28 9.89
CA ALA A 37 9.95 6.95 11.26
C ALA A 37 10.81 7.71 12.30
N ALA A 38 12.02 8.15 11.93
CA ALA A 38 12.91 8.91 12.83
C ALA A 38 12.27 10.20 13.36
N GLN A 39 11.36 10.83 12.61
CA GLN A 39 10.62 12.02 13.06
C GLN A 39 9.71 11.76 14.27
N TYR A 40 9.35 10.49 14.53
CA TYR A 40 8.52 10.12 15.67
C TYR A 40 9.31 9.97 16.99
N GLY A 41 10.64 10.22 16.99
CA GLY A 41 11.48 10.19 18.17
C GLY A 41 11.41 8.84 18.91
N GLU A 42 11.09 8.86 20.20
CA GLU A 42 10.98 7.67 21.04
C GLU A 42 9.87 6.68 20.56
N ASN A 43 8.91 7.14 19.76
CA ASN A 43 7.85 6.32 19.21
C ASN A 43 8.24 5.63 17.89
N ALA A 44 9.42 5.90 17.31
CA ALA A 44 9.87 5.32 16.05
C ALA A 44 9.72 3.80 16.00
N PHE A 45 10.07 3.12 17.10
CA PHE A 45 9.93 1.67 17.22
C PHE A 45 8.49 1.17 16.96
N PHE A 46 7.48 1.89 17.45
CA PHE A 46 6.08 1.48 17.26
C PHE A 46 5.65 1.63 15.80
N TYR A 47 6.11 2.67 15.11
CA TYR A 47 5.82 2.89 13.70
C TYR A 47 6.55 1.89 12.81
N ASP A 48 7.83 1.62 13.04
CA ASP A 48 8.58 0.60 12.30
C ASP A 48 7.99 -0.80 12.49
N SER A 49 7.62 -1.14 13.72
CA SER A 49 6.98 -2.41 14.03
C SER A 49 5.58 -2.52 13.39
N ALA A 50 4.83 -1.41 13.35
CA ALA A 50 3.52 -1.33 12.71
C ALA A 50 3.63 -1.48 11.18
N GLU A 51 4.66 -0.90 10.55
CA GLU A 51 4.96 -1.11 9.13
C GLU A 51 5.21 -2.60 8.83
N GLY A 52 6.04 -3.25 9.63
CA GLY A 52 6.31 -4.68 9.50
C GLY A 52 5.07 -5.54 9.68
N LEU A 53 4.26 -5.24 10.69
CA LEU A 53 3.00 -5.91 10.97
C LEU A 53 1.99 -5.75 9.82
N LEU A 54 1.77 -4.52 9.34
CA LEU A 54 0.86 -4.28 8.23
C LEU A 54 1.35 -4.94 6.94
N THR A 55 2.65 -4.93 6.68
CA THR A 55 3.25 -5.66 5.54
C THR A 55 2.92 -7.14 5.61
N ALA A 56 3.08 -7.76 6.79
CA ALA A 56 2.75 -9.16 7.00
C ALA A 56 1.26 -9.45 6.74
N ILE A 57 0.37 -8.60 7.23
CA ILE A 57 -1.08 -8.73 7.04
C ILE A 57 -1.45 -8.62 5.56
N VAL A 58 -0.90 -7.64 4.84
CA VAL A 58 -1.13 -7.48 3.39
C VAL A 58 -0.67 -8.71 2.61
N LEU A 59 0.49 -9.28 2.96
CA LEU A 59 0.99 -10.51 2.33
C LEU A 59 0.08 -11.70 2.63
N LEU A 60 -0.38 -11.87 3.88
CA LEU A 60 -1.30 -12.95 4.24
C LEU A 60 -2.62 -12.85 3.47
N LEU A 61 -3.21 -11.67 3.38
CA LEU A 61 -4.42 -11.47 2.58
C LEU A 61 -4.17 -11.79 1.10
N ALA A 62 -3.05 -11.35 0.53
CA ALA A 62 -2.71 -11.63 -0.86
C ALA A 62 -2.50 -13.12 -1.13
N GLU A 63 -1.96 -13.86 -0.16
CA GLU A 63 -1.63 -15.29 -0.31
C GLU A 63 -2.82 -16.20 -0.01
N PHE A 64 -3.56 -15.94 1.07
CA PHE A 64 -4.59 -16.84 1.61
C PHE A 64 -6.03 -16.43 1.30
N ALA A 65 -6.26 -15.22 0.77
CA ALA A 65 -7.58 -14.78 0.35
C ALA A 65 -7.67 -14.57 -1.19
N PRO A 66 -7.37 -15.60 -2.02
CA PRO A 66 -7.44 -15.45 -3.47
C PRO A 66 -8.87 -15.15 -3.90
N PRO A 67 -9.06 -14.40 -5.00
CA PRO A 67 -10.37 -14.16 -5.55
C PRO A 67 -11.02 -15.49 -5.93
N LYS A 68 -12.33 -15.58 -5.71
CA LYS A 68 -13.16 -16.72 -6.09
C LYS A 68 -14.26 -16.24 -7.01
N ASP A 69 -14.55 -17.03 -8.03
CA ASP A 69 -15.61 -16.71 -8.98
C ASP A 69 -16.94 -16.52 -8.27
N GLY A 70 -17.59 -15.39 -8.53
CA GLY A 70 -18.88 -15.03 -7.93
C GLY A 70 -18.83 -14.49 -6.49
N GLU A 71 -17.66 -14.41 -5.87
CA GLU A 71 -17.50 -13.74 -4.58
C GLU A 71 -16.86 -12.35 -4.78
N PRO A 72 -17.18 -11.36 -3.92
CA PRO A 72 -16.51 -10.07 -3.96
C PRO A 72 -15.02 -10.20 -3.60
N GLU A 73 -14.19 -9.34 -4.15
CA GLU A 73 -12.75 -9.28 -3.81
C GLU A 73 -12.56 -9.03 -2.31
N LYS A 74 -11.73 -9.85 -1.68
CA LYS A 74 -11.44 -9.79 -0.24
C LYS A 74 -10.09 -9.15 0.09
N ARG A 75 -9.27 -8.87 -0.91
CA ARG A 75 -7.91 -8.34 -0.75
C ARG A 75 -7.89 -6.82 -0.84
N HIS A 76 -8.58 -6.17 0.07
CA HIS A 76 -8.62 -4.72 0.18
C HIS A 76 -8.25 -4.25 1.60
N ILE A 77 -8.01 -2.96 1.75
CA ILE A 77 -7.48 -2.41 3.00
C ILE A 77 -8.44 -2.56 4.18
N VAL A 78 -9.75 -2.53 3.94
CA VAL A 78 -10.77 -2.77 4.97
C VAL A 78 -10.71 -4.20 5.49
N SER A 79 -10.34 -5.18 4.65
CA SER A 79 -10.10 -6.56 5.11
C SER A 79 -8.85 -6.65 5.99
N ALA A 80 -7.82 -5.85 5.71
CA ALA A 80 -6.67 -5.76 6.60
C ALA A 80 -7.07 -5.21 7.97
N PHE A 81 -7.91 -4.15 8.01
CA PHE A 81 -8.46 -3.62 9.26
C PHE A 81 -9.25 -4.66 10.04
N LYS A 82 -10.20 -5.34 9.38
CA LYS A 82 -11.02 -6.38 10.00
C LYS A 82 -10.18 -7.51 10.56
N LEU A 83 -9.18 -7.97 9.81
CA LEU A 83 -8.26 -9.03 10.26
C LEU A 83 -7.50 -8.61 11.52
N VAL A 84 -6.98 -7.37 11.59
CA VAL A 84 -6.32 -6.87 12.80
C VAL A 84 -7.29 -6.83 13.98
N GLN A 85 -8.51 -6.33 13.74
CA GLN A 85 -9.55 -6.25 14.77
C GLN A 85 -9.94 -7.63 15.31
N ASP A 86 -10.15 -8.59 14.41
CA ASP A 86 -10.49 -9.96 14.77
C ASP A 86 -9.37 -10.62 15.59
N LEU A 87 -8.11 -10.43 15.18
CA LEU A 87 -6.95 -10.98 15.90
C LEU A 87 -6.76 -10.35 17.28
N LEU A 88 -7.16 -9.09 17.47
CA LEU A 88 -7.19 -8.44 18.79
C LEU A 88 -8.30 -8.98 19.68
N ALA A 89 -9.45 -9.34 19.09
CA ALA A 89 -10.61 -9.85 19.83
C ALA A 89 -10.42 -11.31 20.31
N VAL A 90 -9.49 -12.07 19.70
CA VAL A 90 -9.23 -13.46 20.13
C VAL A 90 -8.67 -13.48 21.55
N PRO A 91 -9.30 -14.21 22.50
CA PRO A 91 -8.79 -14.37 23.85
C PRO A 91 -7.40 -14.99 23.84
N LYS A 92 -6.54 -14.54 24.73
CA LYS A 92 -5.20 -15.13 24.87
C LYS A 92 -5.29 -16.62 25.14
N SER A 93 -4.56 -17.41 24.37
CA SER A 93 -4.41 -18.84 24.56
C SER A 93 -2.93 -19.19 24.75
N ARG A 94 -2.62 -19.94 25.79
CA ARG A 94 -1.23 -20.32 26.15
C ARG A 94 -0.28 -19.11 26.26
N GLY A 95 -0.80 -17.98 26.73
CA GLY A 95 -0.02 -16.72 26.85
C GLY A 95 0.19 -15.96 25.54
N LYS A 96 -0.40 -16.42 24.43
CA LYS A 96 -0.28 -15.78 23.09
C LYS A 96 -1.59 -15.09 22.68
N ASN A 97 -1.47 -13.97 22.01
CA ASN A 97 -2.59 -13.27 21.39
C ASN A 97 -2.95 -13.90 20.02
N GLY A 98 -4.08 -13.49 19.43
CA GLY A 98 -4.56 -14.05 18.16
C GLY A 98 -3.58 -13.91 17.02
N PHE A 99 -2.83 -12.81 16.96
CA PHE A 99 -1.83 -12.60 15.91
C PHE A 99 -0.63 -13.56 16.08
N GLN A 100 -0.15 -13.74 17.29
CA GLN A 100 0.93 -14.70 17.57
C GLN A 100 0.50 -16.14 17.25
N LEU A 101 -0.76 -16.49 17.58
CA LEU A 101 -1.30 -17.82 17.23
C LEU A 101 -1.37 -18.00 15.71
N LEU A 102 -1.87 -17.01 14.97
CA LEU A 102 -1.91 -17.07 13.50
C LEU A 102 -0.50 -17.25 12.91
N MET A 103 0.49 -16.52 13.43
CA MET A 103 1.87 -16.63 12.94
C MET A 103 2.50 -17.98 13.23
N ASP A 104 2.12 -18.64 14.32
CA ASP A 104 2.61 -19.98 14.67
C ASP A 104 2.12 -21.08 13.72
N GLU A 105 0.96 -20.88 13.07
CA GLU A 105 0.43 -21.79 12.06
C GLU A 105 1.23 -21.74 10.72
N LEU A 106 2.05 -20.70 10.53
CA LEU A 106 2.86 -20.55 9.34
C LEU A 106 4.21 -21.26 9.49
N PRO A 107 4.80 -21.77 8.39
CA PRO A 107 6.17 -22.30 8.41
C PRO A 107 7.17 -21.28 8.98
N PRO A 108 8.23 -21.73 9.70
CA PRO A 108 9.21 -20.82 10.31
C PRO A 108 9.89 -19.87 9.31
N GLU A 109 10.09 -20.32 8.07
CA GLU A 109 10.68 -19.58 6.97
C GLU A 109 9.72 -18.62 6.26
N HIS A 110 8.43 -18.58 6.68
CA HIS A 110 7.44 -17.74 6.02
C HIS A 110 7.73 -16.26 6.20
N LYS A 111 7.74 -15.50 5.10
CA LYS A 111 8.11 -14.07 5.10
C LYS A 111 7.24 -13.20 6.01
N ALA A 112 5.95 -13.48 6.14
CA ALA A 112 5.08 -12.73 7.03
C ALA A 112 5.53 -12.83 8.50
N ARG A 113 6.06 -13.99 8.95
CA ARG A 113 6.63 -14.13 10.29
C ARG A 113 7.85 -13.23 10.50
N TRP A 114 8.74 -13.19 9.51
CA TRP A 114 9.96 -12.38 9.59
C TRP A 114 9.64 -10.88 9.59
N LEU A 115 8.70 -10.45 8.73
CA LEU A 115 8.29 -9.05 8.63
C LEU A 115 7.59 -8.58 9.91
N ALA A 116 6.80 -9.44 10.54
CA ALA A 116 6.14 -9.16 11.81
C ALA A 116 7.06 -9.38 13.03
N GLY A 117 8.31 -9.81 12.84
CA GLY A 117 9.19 -10.28 13.91
C GLY A 117 9.36 -9.29 15.06
N ALA A 118 9.55 -8.01 14.78
CA ALA A 118 9.67 -6.97 15.81
C ALA A 118 8.40 -6.87 16.67
N ALA A 119 7.22 -6.90 16.05
CA ALA A 119 5.96 -6.91 16.77
C ALA A 119 5.76 -8.19 17.57
N LEU A 120 6.08 -9.37 16.98
CA LEU A 120 5.90 -10.69 17.61
C LEU A 120 6.77 -10.89 18.85
N THR A 121 7.97 -10.32 18.88
CA THR A 121 8.92 -10.46 19.99
C THR A 121 8.76 -9.39 21.06
N SER A 122 7.88 -8.42 20.85
CA SER A 122 7.59 -7.34 21.80
C SER A 122 6.85 -7.86 23.04
N ALA A 123 7.03 -7.18 24.17
CA ALA A 123 6.18 -7.38 25.33
C ALA A 123 4.70 -7.09 24.98
N ASP A 124 3.77 -7.71 25.69
CA ASP A 124 2.32 -7.59 25.43
C ASP A 124 1.83 -6.15 25.31
N GLN A 125 2.31 -5.26 26.17
CA GLN A 125 1.92 -3.85 26.14
C GLN A 125 2.44 -3.15 24.89
N SER A 126 3.69 -3.44 24.49
CA SER A 126 4.28 -2.89 23.26
C SER A 126 3.56 -3.42 22.03
N MET A 127 3.23 -4.71 22.01
CA MET A 127 2.44 -5.31 20.92
C MET A 127 1.06 -4.67 20.80
N ALA A 128 0.37 -4.42 21.92
CA ALA A 128 -0.90 -3.71 21.91
C ALA A 128 -0.77 -2.30 21.32
N SER A 129 0.32 -1.58 21.65
CA SER A 129 0.61 -0.26 21.09
C SER A 129 0.88 -0.31 19.58
N VAL A 130 1.64 -1.31 19.11
CA VAL A 130 1.88 -1.52 17.68
C VAL A 130 0.57 -1.78 16.93
N MET A 131 -0.28 -2.67 17.44
CA MET A 131 -1.58 -2.97 16.84
C MET A 131 -2.51 -1.76 16.84
N SER A 132 -2.52 -0.98 17.93
CA SER A 132 -3.27 0.27 18.03
C SER A 132 -2.80 1.30 16.98
N THR A 133 -1.49 1.38 16.74
CA THR A 133 -0.92 2.24 15.69
C THR A 133 -1.42 1.82 14.31
N VAL A 134 -1.38 0.53 13.98
CA VAL A 134 -1.92 0.01 12.71
C VAL A 134 -3.40 0.34 12.58
N MET A 135 -4.22 0.06 13.61
CA MET A 135 -5.65 0.34 13.61
C MET A 135 -5.94 1.83 13.40
N SER A 136 -5.22 2.70 14.09
CA SER A 136 -5.38 4.16 13.96
C SER A 136 -5.10 4.63 12.53
N ARG A 137 -4.06 4.11 11.88
CA ARG A 137 -3.73 4.46 10.49
C ARG A 137 -4.74 3.89 9.49
N LEU A 138 -5.22 2.68 9.71
CA LEU A 138 -6.23 2.05 8.86
C LEU A 138 -7.62 2.67 9.02
N ASN A 139 -7.90 3.31 10.15
CA ASN A 139 -9.20 3.95 10.40
C ASN A 139 -9.55 5.02 9.37
N ALA A 140 -8.55 5.69 8.78
CA ALA A 140 -8.75 6.67 7.71
C ALA A 140 -9.43 6.09 6.45
N PHE A 141 -9.39 4.77 6.26
CA PHE A 141 -10.02 4.07 5.13
C PHE A 141 -11.44 3.57 5.44
N LEU A 142 -11.91 3.73 6.67
CA LEU A 142 -13.24 3.27 7.09
C LEU A 142 -14.29 4.37 6.91
N ASP A 143 -14.46 4.76 5.67
CA ASP A 143 -15.48 5.71 5.23
C ASP A 143 -16.31 5.03 4.14
N THR A 144 -17.63 5.05 4.28
CA THR A 144 -18.54 4.32 3.38
C THR A 144 -18.40 4.75 1.92
N GLU A 145 -18.06 6.01 1.65
CA GLU A 145 -17.83 6.49 0.28
C GLU A 145 -16.50 5.99 -0.25
N LEU A 146 -15.44 6.02 0.57
CA LEU A 146 -14.14 5.46 0.19
C LEU A 146 -14.23 3.95 -0.02
N GLU A 147 -14.94 3.23 0.84
CA GLU A 147 -15.13 1.77 0.70
C GLU A 147 -15.73 1.40 -0.65
N GLN A 148 -16.64 2.22 -1.21
CA GLN A 148 -17.22 1.99 -2.53
C GLN A 148 -16.19 2.09 -3.66
N VAL A 149 -15.09 2.80 -3.44
CA VAL A 149 -14.01 2.95 -4.43
C VAL A 149 -12.92 1.90 -4.23
N ILE A 150 -12.51 1.65 -2.97
CA ILE A 150 -11.31 0.86 -2.67
C ILE A 150 -11.59 -0.64 -2.43
N CYS A 151 -12.86 -1.03 -2.23
CA CYS A 151 -13.23 -2.42 -1.95
C CYS A 151 -13.71 -3.20 -3.19
N TYR A 152 -13.68 -2.59 -4.36
CA TYR A 152 -14.08 -3.22 -5.60
C TYR A 152 -12.88 -3.40 -6.53
N ASP A 153 -12.94 -4.46 -7.35
CA ASP A 153 -11.96 -4.66 -8.40
C ASP A 153 -12.01 -3.53 -9.41
N SER A 154 -10.86 -2.96 -9.69
CA SER A 154 -10.70 -1.98 -10.76
C SER A 154 -10.13 -2.68 -12.00
N PRO A 155 -10.72 -2.47 -13.19
CA PRO A 155 -10.11 -2.92 -14.43
C PRO A 155 -8.83 -2.15 -14.76
N ILE A 156 -8.56 -1.07 -14.01
CA ILE A 156 -7.40 -0.19 -14.23
C ILE A 156 -6.18 -0.84 -13.58
N ASN A 157 -5.21 -1.19 -14.42
CA ASN A 157 -3.88 -1.61 -13.99
C ASN A 157 -2.82 -0.90 -14.83
N ALA A 158 -1.60 -0.89 -14.35
CA ALA A 158 -0.51 -0.15 -15.01
C ALA A 158 -0.19 -0.68 -16.40
N GLU A 159 -0.30 -1.99 -16.65
CA GLU A 159 -0.04 -2.60 -17.95
C GLU A 159 -1.05 -2.16 -19.00
N MET A 160 -2.35 -2.18 -18.64
CA MET A 160 -3.42 -1.69 -19.51
C MET A 160 -3.23 -0.21 -19.78
N PHE A 161 -3.00 0.59 -18.74
CA PHE A 161 -2.83 2.04 -18.84
C PHE A 161 -1.61 2.42 -19.70
N ALA A 162 -0.54 1.63 -19.65
CA ALA A 162 0.64 1.82 -20.48
C ALA A 162 0.48 1.36 -21.94
N SER A 163 -0.44 0.44 -22.23
CA SER A 163 -0.59 -0.19 -23.55
C SER A 163 -1.81 0.24 -24.35
N GLU A 164 -2.85 0.73 -23.70
CA GLU A 164 -4.10 1.16 -24.31
C GLU A 164 -4.27 2.68 -24.26
N LYS A 165 -5.20 3.19 -25.09
CA LYS A 165 -5.60 4.61 -25.04
C LYS A 165 -6.75 4.77 -24.05
N CYS A 166 -6.44 5.23 -22.87
CA CYS A 166 -7.43 5.48 -21.82
C CYS A 166 -7.10 6.75 -21.05
N ALA A 167 -8.07 7.26 -20.30
CA ALA A 167 -7.91 8.37 -19.38
C ALA A 167 -8.60 8.02 -18.06
N ILE A 168 -7.96 8.37 -16.94
CA ILE A 168 -8.50 8.25 -15.59
C ILE A 168 -8.67 9.64 -15.05
N PHE A 169 -9.86 9.94 -14.54
CA PHE A 169 -10.17 11.18 -13.86
C PHE A 169 -10.35 10.90 -12.37
N LEU A 170 -9.51 11.51 -11.55
CA LEU A 170 -9.64 11.51 -10.10
C LEU A 170 -10.29 12.83 -9.70
N ILE A 171 -11.54 12.75 -9.27
CA ILE A 171 -12.31 13.93 -8.81
C ILE A 171 -12.29 13.91 -7.29
N LEU A 172 -11.74 14.95 -6.70
CA LEU A 172 -11.59 15.09 -5.26
C LEU A 172 -12.64 16.03 -4.70
N PRO A 173 -13.29 15.71 -3.57
CA PRO A 173 -14.24 16.60 -2.93
C PRO A 173 -13.53 17.82 -2.35
N GLU A 174 -14.00 19.02 -2.66
CA GLU A 174 -13.46 20.26 -2.09
C GLU A 174 -13.83 20.42 -0.61
N GLU A 175 -15.01 19.91 -0.24
CA GLU A 175 -15.57 20.02 1.10
C GLU A 175 -14.94 19.04 2.11
N ASP A 176 -14.24 18.00 1.64
CA ASP A 176 -13.62 17.00 2.51
C ASP A 176 -12.17 16.67 2.09
N PRO A 177 -11.23 17.59 2.35
CA PRO A 177 -9.82 17.38 2.02
C PRO A 177 -9.19 16.18 2.73
N ALA A 178 -9.81 15.68 3.81
CA ALA A 178 -9.29 14.51 4.54
C ALA A 178 -9.24 13.25 3.67
N LYS A 179 -10.05 13.16 2.60
CA LYS A 179 -10.05 12.04 1.65
C LYS A 179 -8.99 12.16 0.54
N ASN A 180 -8.36 13.31 0.38
CA ASN A 180 -7.42 13.54 -0.71
C ASN A 180 -6.17 12.65 -0.65
N PHE A 181 -5.83 12.10 0.53
CA PHE A 181 -4.70 11.16 0.67
C PHE A 181 -4.85 9.92 -0.23
N ILE A 182 -6.07 9.50 -0.57
CA ILE A 182 -6.33 8.38 -1.47
C ILE A 182 -5.78 8.68 -2.87
N ALA A 183 -5.98 9.90 -3.38
CA ALA A 183 -5.45 10.27 -4.70
C ALA A 183 -3.92 10.24 -4.72
N ALA A 184 -3.27 10.78 -3.69
CA ALA A 184 -1.82 10.72 -3.56
C ALA A 184 -1.32 9.27 -3.51
N LEU A 185 -1.98 8.40 -2.73
CA LEU A 185 -1.68 6.97 -2.63
C LEU A 185 -1.85 6.27 -3.99
N MET A 186 -2.94 6.54 -4.72
CA MET A 186 -3.20 5.98 -6.04
C MET A 186 -2.15 6.42 -7.06
N ILE A 187 -1.84 7.71 -7.13
CA ILE A 187 -0.83 8.26 -8.05
C ILE A 187 0.54 7.67 -7.75
N GLN A 188 0.91 7.57 -6.49
CA GLN A 188 2.19 7.02 -6.07
C GLN A 188 2.32 5.53 -6.43
N ASN A 189 1.29 4.74 -6.18
CA ASN A 189 1.31 3.31 -6.52
C ASN A 189 1.29 3.10 -8.05
N LEU A 190 0.39 3.78 -8.77
CA LEU A 190 0.33 3.70 -10.23
C LEU A 190 1.66 4.12 -10.87
N SER A 191 2.28 5.19 -10.40
CA SER A 191 3.58 5.65 -10.91
C SER A 191 4.66 4.59 -10.74
N ARG A 192 4.74 3.95 -9.57
CA ARG A 192 5.71 2.88 -9.30
C ARG A 192 5.48 1.65 -10.16
N GLU A 193 4.23 1.26 -10.36
CA GLU A 193 3.89 0.16 -11.26
C GLU A 193 4.23 0.49 -12.71
N LEU A 194 3.97 1.72 -13.18
CA LEU A 194 4.36 2.18 -14.51
C LEU A 194 5.88 2.16 -14.72
N PHE A 195 6.67 2.53 -13.71
CA PHE A 195 8.13 2.35 -13.76
C PHE A 195 8.52 0.88 -13.90
N SER A 196 7.86 -0.02 -13.15
CA SER A 196 8.12 -1.47 -13.26
C SER A 196 7.76 -2.01 -14.64
N VAL A 197 6.61 -1.63 -15.20
CA VAL A 197 6.19 -2.00 -16.56
C VAL A 197 7.19 -1.48 -17.60
N ALA A 198 7.68 -0.24 -17.46
CA ALA A 198 8.67 0.31 -18.35
C ALA A 198 9.98 -0.49 -18.31
N ASP A 199 10.45 -0.87 -17.12
CA ASP A 199 11.69 -1.65 -16.97
C ASP A 199 11.55 -3.06 -17.60
N GLU A 200 10.36 -3.67 -17.54
CA GLU A 200 10.06 -4.95 -18.18
C GLU A 200 9.94 -4.87 -19.70
N THR A 201 9.57 -3.70 -20.22
CA THR A 201 9.37 -3.44 -21.66
C THR A 201 10.57 -2.75 -22.33
N GLY A 202 11.78 -2.98 -21.82
CA GLY A 202 13.00 -2.43 -22.41
C GLY A 202 13.29 -0.99 -22.03
N GLY A 203 12.85 -0.55 -20.86
CA GLY A 203 13.12 0.75 -20.28
C GLY A 203 12.14 1.86 -20.70
N ARG A 204 11.07 1.53 -21.42
CA ARG A 204 10.09 2.52 -21.91
C ARG A 204 8.69 1.93 -21.98
N LEU A 205 7.68 2.71 -21.58
CA LEU A 205 6.28 2.38 -21.81
C LEU A 205 5.96 2.37 -23.31
N LYS A 206 5.04 1.52 -23.74
CA LYS A 206 4.54 1.46 -25.12
C LYS A 206 3.91 2.80 -25.53
N ASN A 207 2.99 3.29 -24.72
CA ASN A 207 2.37 4.60 -24.87
C ASN A 207 2.96 5.60 -23.88
N ARG A 208 2.89 6.88 -24.21
CA ARG A 208 3.22 7.93 -23.25
C ARG A 208 2.08 8.05 -22.24
N VAL A 209 2.42 8.00 -20.97
CA VAL A 209 1.51 8.30 -19.86
C VAL A 209 1.76 9.72 -19.39
N VAL A 210 0.70 10.49 -19.22
CA VAL A 210 0.76 11.87 -18.75
C VAL A 210 -0.11 11.99 -17.50
N LEU A 211 0.47 12.46 -16.42
CA LEU A 211 -0.22 12.77 -15.18
C LEU A 211 -0.43 14.28 -15.09
N PHE A 212 -1.66 14.73 -15.24
CA PHE A 212 -2.05 16.10 -15.00
C PHE A 212 -2.46 16.22 -13.53
N CYS A 213 -1.69 16.96 -12.74
CA CYS A 213 -2.00 17.22 -11.35
C CYS A 213 -2.46 18.65 -11.22
N ASP A 214 -3.76 18.87 -11.41
CA ASP A 214 -4.37 20.16 -11.15
C ASP A 214 -4.37 20.41 -9.63
N GLU A 215 -4.13 21.64 -9.25
CA GLU A 215 -4.04 22.04 -7.85
C GLU A 215 -3.03 21.22 -7.01
N LEU A 216 -1.88 20.90 -7.59
CA LEU A 216 -0.86 20.09 -6.92
C LEU A 216 -0.50 20.59 -5.51
N GLY A 217 -0.59 21.91 -5.27
CA GLY A 217 -0.29 22.50 -3.97
C GLY A 217 -1.29 22.16 -2.85
N THR A 218 -2.49 21.70 -3.20
CA THR A 218 -3.52 21.28 -2.21
C THR A 218 -3.57 19.76 -2.03
N MET A 219 -2.88 19.01 -2.88
CA MET A 219 -2.81 17.56 -2.78
C MET A 219 -1.89 17.16 -1.63
N PRO A 220 -2.21 16.07 -0.91
CA PRO A 220 -1.27 15.47 0.01
C PRO A 220 0.05 15.12 -0.68
N PRO A 221 1.18 15.21 0.01
CA PRO A 221 2.48 14.94 -0.59
C PRO A 221 2.59 13.50 -1.07
N PHE A 222 3.19 13.31 -2.24
CA PHE A 222 3.61 12.02 -2.77
C PHE A 222 5.00 12.16 -3.40
N ASP A 223 5.69 11.05 -3.60
CA ASP A 223 7.06 11.05 -4.13
C ASP A 223 7.09 11.49 -5.60
N ILE A 224 7.24 12.78 -5.81
CA ILE A 224 7.23 13.46 -7.12
C ILE A 224 8.61 13.41 -7.81
N LEU A 225 9.70 13.29 -7.06
CA LEU A 225 11.06 13.37 -7.59
C LEU A 225 11.38 12.32 -8.65
N PRO A 226 11.01 11.02 -8.48
CA PRO A 226 11.22 10.01 -9.53
C PRO A 226 10.49 10.34 -10.82
N LEU A 227 9.31 10.97 -10.76
CA LEU A 227 8.55 11.35 -11.94
C LEU A 227 9.27 12.41 -12.78
N PHE A 228 9.92 13.37 -12.14
CA PHE A 228 10.72 14.39 -12.84
C PHE A 228 12.06 13.85 -13.31
N SER A 229 12.76 13.08 -12.48
CA SER A 229 14.14 12.63 -12.78
C SER A 229 14.18 11.48 -13.79
N ALA A 230 13.35 10.45 -13.60
CA ALA A 230 13.38 9.21 -14.38
C ALA A 230 12.20 9.05 -15.34
N GLY A 231 11.08 9.76 -15.13
CA GLY A 231 9.85 9.59 -15.90
C GLY A 231 10.04 9.86 -17.39
N ARG A 232 10.79 10.91 -17.76
CA ARG A 232 10.99 11.31 -19.17
C ARG A 232 11.55 10.18 -20.03
N SER A 233 12.57 9.49 -19.55
CA SER A 233 13.22 8.38 -20.29
C SER A 233 12.26 7.20 -20.49
N ARG A 234 11.33 7.01 -19.56
CA ARG A 234 10.33 5.93 -19.54
C ARG A 234 9.00 6.27 -20.20
N ARG A 235 8.87 7.47 -20.82
CA ARG A 235 7.64 8.02 -21.38
C ARG A 235 6.54 8.28 -20.35
N LEU A 236 6.91 8.57 -19.11
CA LEU A 236 6.02 9.06 -18.07
C LEU A 236 6.27 10.55 -17.88
N THR A 237 5.23 11.36 -17.97
CA THR A 237 5.32 12.81 -17.89
C THR A 237 4.41 13.31 -16.79
N LEU A 238 4.91 14.15 -15.90
CA LEU A 238 4.13 14.86 -14.92
C LEU A 238 3.91 16.29 -15.40
N VAL A 239 2.68 16.76 -15.34
CA VAL A 239 2.28 18.15 -15.61
C VAL A 239 1.66 18.72 -14.35
N PRO A 240 2.47 19.35 -13.48
CA PRO A 240 1.96 20.01 -12.28
C PRO A 240 1.30 21.34 -12.67
N ILE A 241 0.12 21.59 -12.14
CA ILE A 241 -0.57 22.88 -12.25
C ILE A 241 -0.68 23.43 -10.83
N ILE A 242 -0.14 24.61 -10.61
CA ILE A 242 -0.09 25.27 -9.31
C ILE A 242 -0.70 26.67 -9.42
N GLN A 243 -1.47 27.07 -8.43
CA GLN A 243 -2.12 28.38 -8.40
C GLN A 243 -1.21 29.46 -7.82
N SER A 244 -0.23 29.10 -6.98
CA SER A 244 0.69 30.02 -6.35
C SER A 244 2.10 29.44 -6.23
N LEU A 245 3.11 30.27 -6.56
CA LEU A 245 4.51 29.91 -6.41
C LEU A 245 4.96 29.76 -4.93
N SER A 246 4.22 30.35 -4.00
CA SER A 246 4.50 30.21 -2.56
C SER A 246 4.28 28.76 -2.06
N LEU A 247 3.58 27.92 -2.83
CA LEU A 247 3.36 26.51 -2.52
C LEU A 247 4.51 25.60 -2.97
N ILE A 248 5.53 26.12 -3.67
CA ILE A 248 6.69 25.34 -4.14
C ILE A 248 7.79 25.23 -3.08
N HIS A 249 7.67 25.91 -1.95
CA HIS A 249 8.61 25.75 -0.85
C HIS A 249 8.34 24.40 -0.14
N ILE A 250 8.74 23.34 -0.83
CA ILE A 250 8.85 21.98 -0.29
C ILE A 250 10.33 21.71 0.00
#